data_0bd1e620c921f698072b5e047e793670
#
_entry.id   0bd1e620c921f698072b5e047e793670
#
_cell.length_a   1.000
_cell.length_b   1.000
_cell.length_c   1.000
_cell.angle_alpha   90.00
_cell.angle_beta   90.00
_cell.angle_gamma   90.00
#
_symmetry.space_group_name_H-M   'P 1'
#
loop_
_entity.id
_entity.type
_entity.pdbx_description
1 polymer ?
#
loop_
_entity_poly.entity_id
_entity_poly.type
_entity_poly.pdbx_seq_one_letter_code
_entity_poly.pdbx_strand_id
1 'polypeptide(L)'
;MAVYKEEKTGTWRVIYRYTDWTGERKQTQKRGFKTKRDAQAWEREQQNKATSNLDMTFASFVEQYTADMQTRLKENTWATKEHIIRSKLLPYFGKLKMCNITAQQIITWQNEMLNYKDDNSKPYSPVYLKTVHNQLSAIFNHAVRYYNLRKNPCKKAGSMGKKKNREMLFWTKAEYLKFAEAMMDKPLSYYAFEMLYW
;
A
#
# COMPACT_ATOMS: atom_id res chain seq x y z
N MET A 1 28.24 -0.11 21.03
CA MET A 1 28.60 0.70 19.84
C MET A 1 30.03 0.32 19.49
N ALA A 2 30.26 -0.16 18.29
CA ALA A 2 31.58 -0.72 18.00
C ALA A 2 32.02 -0.38 16.57
N VAL A 3 32.61 0.80 16.45
CA VAL A 3 33.37 1.20 15.27
C VAL A 3 34.83 0.97 15.55
N TYR A 4 35.47 0.08 14.79
CA TYR A 4 36.86 -0.33 14.98
C TYR A 4 37.70 0.05 13.78
N LYS A 5 38.94 0.47 14.03
CA LYS A 5 39.95 0.63 12.99
C LYS A 5 40.60 -0.70 12.71
N GLU A 6 40.73 -1.09 11.47
CA GLU A 6 41.36 -2.34 11.04
C GLU A 6 42.83 -2.02 10.72
N GLU A 7 43.73 -2.45 11.58
CA GLU A 7 45.17 -2.07 11.50
C GLU A 7 45.84 -2.53 10.20
N LYS A 8 45.43 -3.70 9.67
CA LYS A 8 46.00 -4.27 8.42
C LYS A 8 45.65 -3.49 7.16
N THR A 9 44.46 -2.87 7.10
CA THR A 9 43.96 -2.19 5.90
C THR A 9 43.83 -0.69 6.08
N GLY A 10 44.05 -0.16 7.30
CA GLY A 10 43.86 1.26 7.63
C GLY A 10 42.42 1.76 7.53
N THR A 11 41.47 0.86 7.23
CA THR A 11 40.04 1.19 7.06
C THR A 11 39.24 0.98 8.33
N TRP A 12 38.02 1.53 8.37
CA TRP A 12 37.11 1.36 9.52
C TRP A 12 36.08 0.29 9.24
N ARG A 13 35.72 -0.48 10.30
CA ARG A 13 34.63 -1.46 10.29
C ARG A 13 33.61 -1.14 11.35
N VAL A 14 32.35 -1.47 11.07
CA VAL A 14 31.23 -1.34 12.00
C VAL A 14 30.63 -2.71 12.26
N ILE A 15 30.40 -3.02 13.51
CA ILE A 15 29.64 -4.18 13.94
C ILE A 15 28.34 -3.65 14.56
N TYR A 16 27.23 -3.94 13.88
CA TYR A 16 25.91 -3.51 14.32
C TYR A 16 25.09 -4.71 14.81
N ARG A 17 24.62 -4.65 16.06
CA ARG A 17 23.78 -5.66 16.67
C ARG A 17 22.38 -5.12 16.83
N TYR A 18 21.37 -5.89 16.41
CA TYR A 18 19.96 -5.53 16.50
C TYR A 18 19.12 -6.73 16.89
N THR A 19 17.94 -6.47 17.44
CA THR A 19 16.94 -7.50 17.70
C THR A 19 15.99 -7.53 16.52
N ASP A 20 15.78 -8.71 15.93
CA ASP A 20 14.85 -8.92 14.83
C ASP A 20 13.40 -8.83 15.34
N TRP A 21 12.45 -8.74 14.42
CA TRP A 21 11.02 -8.75 14.73
C TRP A 21 10.55 -10.02 15.45
N THR A 22 11.29 -11.14 15.32
CA THR A 22 11.09 -12.40 16.08
C THR A 22 11.59 -12.33 17.51
N GLY A 23 12.28 -11.24 17.92
CA GLY A 23 12.95 -11.13 19.22
C GLY A 23 14.37 -11.71 19.24
N GLU A 24 14.85 -12.28 18.14
CA GLU A 24 16.20 -12.82 18.04
C GLU A 24 17.25 -11.71 17.88
N ARG A 25 18.40 -11.87 18.56
CA ARG A 25 19.54 -10.98 18.40
C ARG A 25 20.34 -11.33 17.16
N LYS A 26 20.41 -10.41 16.20
CA LYS A 26 21.21 -10.55 14.98
C LYS A 26 22.35 -9.54 14.94
N GLN A 27 23.38 -9.88 14.16
CA GLN A 27 24.58 -9.05 14.00
C GLN A 27 24.87 -8.87 12.52
N THR A 28 25.14 -7.62 12.13
CA THR A 28 25.58 -7.27 10.79
C THR A 28 26.91 -6.55 10.88
N GLN A 29 27.84 -6.84 9.95
CA GLN A 29 29.16 -6.23 9.89
C GLN A 29 29.36 -5.61 8.50
N LYS A 30 29.89 -4.38 8.47
CA LYS A 30 30.36 -3.71 7.24
C LYS A 30 31.75 -3.19 7.44
N ARG A 31 32.64 -3.41 6.45
CA ARG A 31 34.06 -3.03 6.43
C ARG A 31 34.34 -2.08 5.28
N GLY A 32 35.52 -1.46 5.28
CA GLY A 32 36.02 -0.68 4.15
C GLY A 32 35.63 0.79 4.16
N PHE A 33 35.23 1.37 5.29
CA PHE A 33 34.99 2.80 5.40
C PHE A 33 36.33 3.56 5.44
N LYS A 34 36.46 4.59 4.63
CA LYS A 34 37.67 5.43 4.57
C LYS A 34 37.85 6.27 5.84
N THR A 35 36.74 6.75 6.41
CA THR A 35 36.77 7.61 7.60
C THR A 35 35.91 7.04 8.74
N LYS A 36 36.26 7.39 9.99
CA LYS A 36 35.44 7.08 11.16
C LYS A 36 34.05 7.70 11.07
N ARG A 37 33.95 8.89 10.47
CA ARG A 37 32.70 9.63 10.29
C ARG A 37 31.72 8.87 9.39
N ASP A 38 32.22 8.30 8.27
CA ASP A 38 31.39 7.51 7.36
C ASP A 38 30.90 6.22 8.03
N ALA A 39 31.77 5.57 8.80
CA ALA A 39 31.40 4.40 9.57
C ALA A 39 30.31 4.71 10.61
N GLN A 40 30.43 5.82 11.34
CA GLN A 40 29.41 6.28 12.28
C GLN A 40 28.10 6.73 11.60
N ALA A 41 28.18 7.37 10.43
CA ALA A 41 27.02 7.77 9.65
C ALA A 41 26.23 6.53 9.21
N TRP A 42 26.94 5.49 8.73
CA TRP A 42 26.31 4.23 8.37
C TRP A 42 25.69 3.53 9.60
N GLU A 43 26.36 3.53 10.74
CA GLU A 43 25.81 2.97 11.99
C GLU A 43 24.50 3.66 12.38
N ARG A 44 24.46 5.01 12.37
CA ARG A 44 23.23 5.77 12.65
C ARG A 44 22.12 5.47 11.66
N GLU A 45 22.46 5.28 10.40
CA GLU A 45 21.50 4.89 9.37
C GLU A 45 20.91 3.50 9.66
N GLN A 46 21.75 2.53 10.08
CA GLN A 46 21.26 1.20 10.48
C GLN A 46 20.43 1.26 11.77
N GLN A 47 20.81 2.05 12.77
CA GLN A 47 20.01 2.27 13.97
C GLN A 47 18.64 2.86 13.63
N ASN A 48 18.60 3.85 12.73
CA ASN A 48 17.34 4.43 12.26
C ASN A 48 16.48 3.42 11.48
N LYS A 49 17.08 2.47 10.79
CA LYS A 49 16.38 1.37 10.10
C LYS A 49 15.89 0.29 11.07
N ALA A 50 16.68 -0.03 12.08
CA ALA A 50 16.33 -1.06 13.07
C ALA A 50 15.32 -0.60 14.14
N THR A 51 15.20 0.72 14.37
CA THR A 51 14.10 1.26 15.20
C THR A 51 12.74 1.12 14.51
N SER A 52 12.71 0.83 13.20
CA SER A 52 11.53 0.31 12.52
C SER A 52 11.60 -1.23 12.56
N ASN A 53 10.92 -1.85 13.51
CA ASN A 53 10.88 -3.31 13.74
C ASN A 53 10.35 -4.17 12.57
N LEU A 54 10.25 -3.63 11.36
CA LEU A 54 9.68 -4.28 10.16
C LEU A 54 10.77 -4.65 9.15
N ASP A 55 11.74 -5.48 9.57
CA ASP A 55 12.74 -6.06 8.66
C ASP A 55 12.19 -7.30 7.91
N MET A 56 10.87 -7.42 7.82
CA MET A 56 10.19 -8.46 7.07
C MET A 56 9.84 -8.02 5.65
N THR A 57 9.59 -8.98 4.76
CA THR A 57 9.11 -8.69 3.41
C THR A 57 7.68 -8.16 3.42
N PHE A 58 7.30 -7.43 2.37
CA PHE A 58 5.93 -6.98 2.19
C PHE A 58 4.95 -8.16 2.15
N ALA A 59 5.34 -9.30 1.52
CA ALA A 59 4.51 -10.50 1.49
C ALA A 59 4.23 -11.04 2.88
N SER A 60 5.27 -11.24 3.71
CA SER A 60 5.10 -11.70 5.11
C SER A 60 4.29 -10.73 5.95
N PHE A 61 4.43 -9.42 5.71
CA PHE A 61 3.60 -8.43 6.40
C PHE A 61 2.13 -8.49 5.97
N VAL A 62 1.85 -8.75 4.70
CA VAL A 62 0.48 -8.94 4.19
C VAL A 62 -0.21 -10.11 4.88
N GLU A 63 0.49 -11.20 5.17
CA GLU A 63 -0.07 -12.33 5.93
C GLU A 63 -0.52 -11.91 7.33
N GLN A 64 0.30 -11.12 8.04
CA GLN A 64 -0.08 -10.57 9.35
C GLN A 64 -1.22 -9.57 9.24
N TYR A 65 -1.18 -8.68 8.25
CA TYR A 65 -2.26 -7.75 7.97
C TYR A 65 -3.58 -8.46 7.69
N THR A 66 -3.53 -9.59 6.98
CA THR A 66 -4.68 -10.44 6.69
C THR A 66 -5.26 -11.01 7.98
N ALA A 67 -4.43 -11.61 8.84
CA ALA A 67 -4.85 -12.15 10.13
C ALA A 67 -5.50 -11.08 11.02
N ASP A 68 -4.95 -9.85 11.03
CA ASP A 68 -5.47 -8.75 11.83
C ASP A 68 -6.81 -8.17 11.31
N MET A 69 -7.01 -8.18 9.98
CA MET A 69 -8.10 -7.42 9.35
C MET A 69 -9.24 -8.28 8.82
N GLN A 70 -9.02 -9.56 8.50
CA GLN A 70 -10.02 -10.43 7.91
C GLN A 70 -11.26 -10.59 8.79
N THR A 71 -11.06 -10.76 10.09
CA THR A 71 -12.16 -10.91 11.07
C THR A 71 -12.92 -9.61 11.36
N ARG A 72 -12.34 -8.46 11.02
CA ARG A 72 -12.90 -7.12 11.30
C ARG A 72 -13.71 -6.55 10.15
N LEU A 73 -13.66 -7.16 8.98
CA LEU A 73 -14.29 -6.66 7.76
C LEU A 73 -15.36 -7.63 7.28
N LYS A 74 -16.38 -7.08 6.62
CA LYS A 74 -17.37 -7.89 5.91
C LYS A 74 -16.68 -8.70 4.80
N GLU A 75 -17.11 -9.94 4.60
CA GLU A 75 -16.53 -10.89 3.65
C GLU A 75 -16.33 -10.29 2.24
N ASN A 76 -17.37 -9.68 1.67
CA ASN A 76 -17.29 -9.05 0.34
C ASN A 76 -16.25 -7.92 0.28
N THR A 77 -16.10 -7.15 1.39
CA THR A 77 -15.09 -6.09 1.48
C THR A 77 -13.70 -6.67 1.52
N TRP A 78 -13.53 -7.77 2.26
CA TRP A 78 -12.26 -8.48 2.34
C TRP A 78 -11.87 -9.10 1.00
N ALA A 79 -12.78 -9.81 0.34
CA ALA A 79 -12.54 -10.42 -0.98
C ALA A 79 -12.04 -9.41 -2.02
N THR A 80 -12.64 -8.21 -2.06
CA THR A 80 -12.19 -7.13 -2.94
C THR A 80 -10.77 -6.65 -2.60
N LYS A 81 -10.46 -6.50 -1.29
CA LYS A 81 -9.12 -6.11 -0.83
C LYS A 81 -8.08 -7.17 -1.17
N GLU A 82 -8.38 -8.43 -0.86
CA GLU A 82 -7.49 -9.56 -1.12
C GLU A 82 -7.17 -9.67 -2.61
N HIS A 83 -8.17 -9.55 -3.48
CA HIS A 83 -7.96 -9.56 -4.92
C HIS A 83 -6.96 -8.46 -5.37
N ILE A 84 -7.13 -7.23 -4.90
CA ILE A 84 -6.21 -6.13 -5.21
C ILE A 84 -4.81 -6.42 -4.68
N ILE A 85 -4.70 -6.89 -3.46
CA ILE A 85 -3.41 -7.20 -2.83
C ILE A 85 -2.67 -8.27 -3.64
N ARG A 86 -3.35 -9.38 -3.97
CA ARG A 86 -2.74 -10.50 -4.70
C ARG A 86 -2.37 -10.13 -6.13
N SER A 87 -3.26 -9.40 -6.84
CA SER A 87 -3.08 -9.14 -8.27
C SER A 87 -2.23 -7.91 -8.59
N LYS A 88 -2.17 -6.90 -7.69
CA LYS A 88 -1.54 -5.60 -7.99
C LYS A 88 -0.42 -5.20 -7.04
N LEU A 89 -0.42 -5.66 -5.80
CA LEU A 89 0.57 -5.26 -4.81
C LEU A 89 1.67 -6.30 -4.60
N LEU A 90 1.31 -7.55 -4.38
CA LEU A 90 2.28 -8.63 -4.14
C LEU A 90 3.25 -8.87 -5.30
N PRO A 91 2.83 -8.84 -6.58
CA PRO A 91 3.77 -9.05 -7.68
C PRO A 91 4.89 -8.00 -7.72
N TYR A 92 4.60 -6.77 -7.31
CA TYR A 92 5.57 -5.67 -7.34
C TYR A 92 6.36 -5.53 -6.03
N PHE A 93 5.65 -5.50 -4.90
CA PHE A 93 6.26 -5.19 -3.59
C PHE A 93 6.62 -6.43 -2.77
N GLY A 94 6.08 -7.61 -3.08
CA GLY A 94 6.12 -8.79 -2.24
C GLY A 94 7.51 -9.18 -1.73
N LYS A 95 8.53 -9.11 -2.59
CA LYS A 95 9.92 -9.45 -2.25
C LYS A 95 10.68 -8.33 -1.54
N LEU A 96 10.15 -7.12 -1.52
CA LEU A 96 10.80 -5.97 -0.91
C LEU A 96 10.57 -5.96 0.61
N LYS A 97 11.59 -5.55 1.37
CA LYS A 97 11.44 -5.34 2.81
C LYS A 97 10.60 -4.09 3.09
N MET A 98 9.65 -4.19 4.03
CA MET A 98 8.75 -3.10 4.40
C MET A 98 9.47 -1.80 4.74
N CYS A 99 10.59 -1.88 5.48
CA CYS A 99 11.40 -0.72 5.85
C CYS A 99 12.16 -0.08 4.68
N ASN A 100 12.37 -0.81 3.58
CA ASN A 100 13.14 -0.35 2.42
C ASN A 100 12.26 0.22 1.29
N ILE A 101 10.94 0.05 1.36
CA ILE A 101 10.03 0.59 0.35
C ILE A 101 10.01 2.11 0.43
N THR A 102 10.49 2.75 -0.64
CA THR A 102 10.62 4.21 -0.74
C THR A 102 9.45 4.82 -1.50
N ALA A 103 9.22 6.13 -1.30
CA ALA A 103 8.23 6.87 -2.09
C ALA A 103 8.53 6.84 -3.60
N GLN A 104 9.81 6.80 -3.97
CA GLN A 104 10.21 6.74 -5.38
C GLN A 104 9.78 5.42 -6.03
N GLN A 105 9.97 4.29 -5.37
CA GLN A 105 9.49 2.98 -5.85
C GLN A 105 7.97 2.96 -6.00
N ILE A 106 7.24 3.60 -5.08
CA ILE A 106 5.79 3.73 -5.19
C ILE A 106 5.40 4.59 -6.41
N ILE A 107 6.09 5.70 -6.67
CA ILE A 107 5.85 6.55 -7.86
C ILE A 107 6.12 5.74 -9.14
N THR A 108 7.20 4.98 -9.19
CA THR A 108 7.51 4.12 -10.34
C THR A 108 6.38 3.11 -10.59
N TRP A 109 5.94 2.42 -9.55
CA TRP A 109 4.79 1.51 -9.64
C TRP A 109 3.49 2.22 -10.05
N GLN A 110 3.22 3.42 -9.54
CA GLN A 110 2.06 4.22 -9.95
C GLN A 110 2.12 4.54 -11.46
N ASN A 111 3.29 4.90 -11.97
CA ASN A 111 3.47 5.19 -13.39
C ASN A 111 3.26 3.94 -14.26
N GLU A 112 3.71 2.78 -13.82
CA GLU A 112 3.42 1.51 -14.50
C GLU A 112 1.92 1.22 -14.53
N MET A 113 1.22 1.42 -13.40
CA MET A 113 -0.22 1.22 -13.31
C MET A 113 -1.03 2.22 -14.17
N LEU A 114 -0.56 3.47 -14.28
CA LEU A 114 -1.18 4.50 -15.11
C LEU A 114 -1.01 4.22 -16.61
N ASN A 115 0.15 3.67 -16.98
CA ASN A 115 0.47 3.34 -18.38
C ASN A 115 -0.05 1.97 -18.81
N TYR A 116 -0.56 1.17 -17.86
CA TYR A 116 -1.09 -0.15 -18.15
C TYR A 116 -2.33 -0.06 -19.06
N LYS A 117 -2.34 -0.91 -20.06
CA LYS A 117 -3.50 -1.14 -20.93
C LYS A 117 -3.82 -2.64 -20.93
N ASP A 118 -5.10 -2.96 -20.87
CA ASP A 118 -5.55 -4.35 -21.00
C ASP A 118 -5.42 -4.85 -22.46
N ASP A 119 -5.76 -6.11 -22.70
CA ASP A 119 -5.72 -6.72 -24.03
C ASP A 119 -6.61 -5.99 -25.07
N ASN A 120 -7.59 -5.21 -24.60
CA ASN A 120 -8.46 -4.35 -25.39
C ASN A 120 -7.96 -2.90 -25.46
N SER A 121 -6.70 -2.64 -25.11
CA SER A 121 -6.07 -1.30 -25.07
C SER A 121 -6.77 -0.30 -24.14
N LYS A 122 -7.57 -0.75 -23.18
CA LYS A 122 -8.25 0.11 -22.21
C LYS A 122 -7.39 0.34 -20.96
N PRO A 123 -7.18 1.61 -20.57
CA PRO A 123 -6.48 1.92 -19.33
C PRO A 123 -7.36 1.65 -18.11
N TYR A 124 -6.74 1.47 -16.93
CA TYR A 124 -7.49 1.44 -15.68
C TYR A 124 -8.26 2.73 -15.43
N SER A 125 -9.47 2.61 -14.90
CA SER A 125 -10.24 3.79 -14.53
C SER A 125 -9.57 4.58 -13.39
N PRO A 126 -9.65 5.92 -13.38
CA PRO A 126 -9.05 6.74 -12.32
C PRO A 126 -9.55 6.38 -10.92
N VAL A 127 -10.80 5.93 -10.80
CA VAL A 127 -11.40 5.47 -9.52
C VAL A 127 -10.77 4.17 -9.07
N TYR A 128 -10.56 3.22 -9.98
CA TYR A 128 -9.89 1.96 -9.67
C TYR A 128 -8.45 2.18 -9.21
N LEU A 129 -7.69 3.00 -9.94
CA LEU A 129 -6.32 3.36 -9.58
C LEU A 129 -6.24 3.96 -8.18
N LYS A 130 -7.16 4.86 -7.84
CA LYS A 130 -7.27 5.43 -6.50
C LYS A 130 -7.57 4.35 -5.45
N THR A 131 -8.45 3.41 -5.76
CA THR A 131 -8.79 2.31 -4.86
C THR A 131 -7.56 1.43 -4.59
N VAL A 132 -6.81 1.07 -5.63
CA VAL A 132 -5.58 0.27 -5.53
C VAL A 132 -4.53 1.00 -4.68
N HIS A 133 -4.31 2.30 -4.92
CA HIS A 133 -3.40 3.11 -4.10
C HIS A 133 -3.84 3.18 -2.63
N ASN A 134 -5.13 3.34 -2.39
CA ASN A 134 -5.67 3.39 -1.03
C ASN A 134 -5.46 2.07 -0.27
N GLN A 135 -5.50 0.91 -0.95
CA GLN A 135 -5.21 -0.38 -0.31
C GLN A 135 -3.73 -0.45 0.11
N LEU A 136 -2.80 -0.04 -0.75
CA LEU A 136 -1.38 0.03 -0.40
C LEU A 136 -1.15 0.97 0.80
N SER A 137 -1.74 2.16 0.76
CA SER A 137 -1.64 3.14 1.85
C SER A 137 -2.25 2.63 3.15
N ALA A 138 -3.34 1.86 3.11
CA ALA A 138 -3.97 1.26 4.28
C ALA A 138 -3.05 0.23 4.95
N ILE A 139 -2.37 -0.62 4.17
CA ILE A 139 -1.38 -1.59 4.68
C ILE A 139 -0.23 -0.85 5.38
N PHE A 140 0.33 0.20 4.76
CA PHE A 140 1.39 0.99 5.39
C PHE A 140 0.92 1.77 6.61
N ASN A 141 -0.32 2.28 6.63
CA ASN A 141 -0.88 2.93 7.82
C ASN A 141 -1.06 1.95 8.97
N HIS A 142 -1.47 0.71 8.68
CA HIS A 142 -1.55 -0.36 9.68
C HIS A 142 -0.17 -0.68 10.25
N ALA A 143 0.86 -0.79 9.39
CA ALA A 143 2.24 -0.98 9.79
C ALA A 143 2.77 0.15 10.68
N VAL A 144 2.45 1.40 10.35
CA VAL A 144 2.84 2.57 11.17
C VAL A 144 2.14 2.56 12.53
N ARG A 145 0.86 2.19 12.57
CA ARG A 145 0.05 2.25 13.80
C ARG A 145 0.36 1.14 14.79
N TYR A 146 0.58 -0.08 14.30
CA TYR A 146 0.64 -1.27 15.16
C TYR A 146 2.00 -1.97 15.17
N TYR A 147 2.85 -1.74 14.15
CA TYR A 147 4.10 -2.45 13.97
C TYR A 147 5.33 -1.53 13.92
N ASN A 148 5.21 -0.33 14.43
CA ASN A 148 6.31 0.63 14.58
C ASN A 148 7.04 1.00 13.29
N LEU A 149 6.39 0.91 12.12
CA LEU A 149 6.95 1.47 10.89
C LEU A 149 7.03 3.00 11.05
N ARG A 150 8.19 3.57 10.78
CA ARG A 150 8.45 5.00 11.05
C ARG A 150 7.53 5.95 10.29
N LYS A 151 7.25 5.68 9.02
CA LYS A 151 6.46 6.55 8.13
C LYS A 151 5.77 5.71 7.06
N ASN A 152 4.59 6.16 6.65
CA ASN A 152 3.93 5.64 5.46
C ASN A 152 4.54 6.31 4.20
N PRO A 153 5.23 5.57 3.32
CA PRO A 153 5.86 6.12 2.13
C PRO A 153 4.83 6.61 1.08
N CYS A 154 3.60 6.07 1.09
CA CYS A 154 2.52 6.49 0.20
C CYS A 154 2.13 7.96 0.41
N LYS A 155 2.23 8.48 1.65
CA LYS A 155 1.94 9.89 1.93
C LYS A 155 2.86 10.84 1.17
N LYS A 156 4.14 10.45 1.01
CA LYS A 156 5.13 11.25 0.28
C LYS A 156 5.01 11.06 -1.25
N ALA A 157 4.62 9.85 -1.69
CA ALA A 157 4.42 9.56 -3.11
C ALA A 157 3.19 10.28 -3.70
N GLY A 158 2.20 10.61 -2.86
CA GLY A 158 0.94 11.17 -3.32
C GLY A 158 -0.05 10.13 -3.82
N SER A 159 -1.29 10.56 -4.06
CA SER A 159 -2.38 9.67 -4.48
C SER A 159 -2.32 9.41 -5.97
N MET A 160 -2.67 8.19 -6.38
CA MET A 160 -2.86 7.81 -7.77
C MET A 160 -4.35 7.88 -8.12
N GLY A 161 -4.67 8.43 -9.30
CA GLY A 161 -6.04 8.55 -9.79
C GLY A 161 -6.83 9.69 -9.13
N LYS A 162 -8.02 9.92 -9.63
CA LYS A 162 -8.93 10.98 -9.14
C LYS A 162 -10.30 10.39 -8.78
N LYS A 163 -10.91 10.89 -7.73
CA LYS A 163 -12.32 10.64 -7.47
C LYS A 163 -13.10 11.51 -8.47
N LYS A 164 -13.71 10.89 -9.46
CA LYS A 164 -14.63 11.62 -10.35
C LYS A 164 -15.92 11.82 -9.54
N ASN A 165 -16.18 13.02 -9.13
CA ASN A 165 -17.53 13.39 -8.69
C ASN A 165 -18.39 13.37 -9.96
N ARG A 166 -19.09 12.27 -10.19
CA ARG A 166 -20.20 12.29 -11.12
C ARG A 166 -21.33 12.98 -10.39
N GLU A 167 -21.92 13.99 -11.02
CA GLU A 167 -23.22 14.46 -10.59
C GLU A 167 -24.15 13.26 -10.54
N MET A 168 -24.85 13.12 -9.44
CA MET A 168 -25.84 12.06 -9.28
C MET A 168 -26.99 12.40 -10.22
N LEU A 169 -27.15 11.61 -11.27
CA LEU A 169 -28.28 11.74 -12.16
C LEU A 169 -29.53 11.37 -11.37
N PHE A 170 -30.48 12.26 -11.32
CA PHE A 170 -31.81 12.04 -10.76
C PHE A 170 -32.85 12.49 -11.76
N TRP A 171 -33.99 11.88 -11.71
CA TRP A 171 -35.12 12.29 -12.54
C TRP A 171 -35.92 13.35 -11.80
N THR A 172 -36.25 14.38 -12.49
CA THR A 172 -37.26 15.33 -12.01
C THR A 172 -38.63 14.65 -12.02
N LYS A 173 -39.59 15.18 -11.23
CA LYS A 173 -40.93 14.63 -11.16
C LYS A 173 -41.57 14.53 -12.57
N ALA A 174 -41.36 15.54 -13.41
CA ALA A 174 -41.90 15.56 -14.77
C ALA A 174 -41.31 14.46 -15.67
N GLU A 175 -40.01 14.19 -15.54
CA GLU A 175 -39.33 13.11 -16.27
C GLU A 175 -39.77 11.76 -15.78
N TYR A 176 -39.89 11.58 -14.43
CA TYR A 176 -40.38 10.34 -13.86
C TYR A 176 -41.81 10.01 -14.31
N LEU A 177 -42.73 10.98 -14.33
CA LEU A 177 -44.12 10.77 -14.81
C LEU A 177 -44.17 10.31 -16.26
N LYS A 178 -43.37 10.91 -17.15
CA LYS A 178 -43.23 10.42 -18.53
C LYS A 178 -42.70 9.00 -18.63
N PHE A 179 -41.73 8.66 -17.79
CA PHE A 179 -41.21 7.30 -17.74
C PHE A 179 -42.26 6.32 -17.21
N ALA A 180 -42.96 6.66 -16.14
CA ALA A 180 -44.00 5.84 -15.56
C ALA A 180 -45.12 5.54 -16.55
N GLU A 181 -45.55 6.58 -17.31
CA GLU A 181 -46.55 6.45 -18.38
C GLU A 181 -46.07 5.47 -19.49
N ALA A 182 -44.82 5.59 -19.93
CA ALA A 182 -44.21 4.67 -20.90
C ALA A 182 -44.01 3.23 -20.41
N MET A 183 -44.10 3.00 -19.11
CA MET A 183 -43.91 1.67 -18.48
C MET A 183 -45.24 0.99 -18.11
N MET A 184 -46.40 1.59 -18.39
CA MET A 184 -47.72 1.04 -18.04
C MET A 184 -48.00 -0.33 -18.67
N ASP A 185 -47.35 -0.64 -19.81
CA ASP A 185 -47.44 -1.94 -20.47
C ASP A 185 -46.71 -3.08 -19.70
N LYS A 186 -45.92 -2.74 -18.68
CA LYS A 186 -45.15 -3.65 -17.85
C LYS A 186 -45.49 -3.52 -16.36
N PRO A 187 -46.65 -4.05 -15.93
CA PRO A 187 -47.20 -3.75 -14.60
C PRO A 187 -46.27 -4.05 -13.44
N LEU A 188 -45.53 -5.18 -13.46
CA LEU A 188 -44.58 -5.52 -12.38
C LEU A 188 -43.45 -4.48 -12.28
N SER A 189 -42.91 -4.05 -13.41
CA SER A 189 -41.85 -3.04 -13.43
C SER A 189 -42.40 -1.68 -13.03
N TYR A 190 -43.59 -1.30 -13.50
CA TYR A 190 -44.27 -0.08 -13.13
C TYR A 190 -44.43 0.06 -11.62
N TYR A 191 -45.02 -0.95 -10.95
CA TYR A 191 -45.21 -0.91 -9.51
C TYR A 191 -43.89 -0.93 -8.73
N ALA A 192 -42.87 -1.63 -9.21
CA ALA A 192 -41.56 -1.62 -8.58
C ALA A 192 -40.91 -0.24 -8.63
N PHE A 193 -41.01 0.49 -9.77
CA PHE A 193 -40.47 1.84 -9.87
C PHE A 193 -41.28 2.86 -9.08
N GLU A 194 -42.63 2.72 -9.02
CA GLU A 194 -43.47 3.53 -8.15
C GLU A 194 -43.07 3.41 -6.67
N MET A 195 -42.84 2.19 -6.19
CA MET A 195 -42.41 1.97 -4.82
C MET A 195 -40.99 2.50 -4.52
N LEU A 196 -40.12 2.61 -5.52
CA LEU A 196 -38.77 3.13 -5.36
C LEU A 196 -38.70 4.66 -5.44
N TYR A 197 -39.70 5.28 -6.12
CA TYR A 197 -39.69 6.70 -6.33
C TYR A 197 -40.40 7.46 -5.19
N TRP A 198 -41.48 6.91 -4.63
CA TRP A 198 -42.23 7.46 -3.51
C TRP A 198 -41.83 6.83 -2.17
#